data_a7edf8788bed9e0898943b9faae0b2d9
#
_entry.id   a7edf8788bed9e0898943b9faae0b2d9
#
_cell.length_a   1.000
_cell.length_b   1.000
_cell.length_c   1.000
_cell.angle_alpha   90.00
_cell.angle_beta   90.00
_cell.angle_gamma   90.00
#
_symmetry.space_group_name_H-M   'P 1'
#
loop_
_entity.id
_entity.type
_entity.pdbx_description
1 polymer ?
#
loop_
_entity_poly.entity_id
_entity_poly.type
_entity_poly.pdbx_seq_one_letter_code
_entity_poly.pdbx_strand_id
1 'polypeptide(L)'
;YARRIIEEEPLPVEQKTIQPDKNFGGVAGGAKYRHGKMLFKFAQDVERHGFYLYGGDRRDDRSAMKSASHELKSTQALIDAQLTLNYPLMAVFTYLGKRVTCVSLLPVKGKETLVQGKDDVKDKIKCPPPHIEPVMQTMAAHLCLAKSRKAGEEVYGPFDLELHSGKDGLLYLIDAARLFPPEYRGQAMGGRQWYQLLRPEIIR
;
A
#
# COMPACT_ATOMS: atom_id res chain seq x y z
N TYR A 1 -15.08 -1.60 -16.20
CA TYR A 1 -15.43 -1.10 -14.87
C TYR A 1 -14.52 0.06 -14.46
N ALA A 2 -13.21 -0.10 -14.44
CA ALA A 2 -12.25 0.98 -14.10
C ALA A 2 -12.42 2.23 -14.98
N ARG A 3 -12.64 2.06 -16.30
CA ARG A 3 -12.93 3.17 -17.22
C ARG A 3 -14.17 3.97 -16.78
N ARG A 4 -15.27 3.28 -16.48
CA ARG A 4 -16.51 3.93 -16.07
C ARG A 4 -16.37 4.68 -14.74
N ILE A 5 -15.68 4.12 -13.76
CA ILE A 5 -15.34 4.80 -12.50
C ILE A 5 -14.62 6.13 -12.78
N ILE A 6 -13.68 6.15 -13.73
CA ILE A 6 -12.93 7.35 -14.10
C ILE A 6 -13.84 8.37 -14.82
N GLU A 7 -14.66 7.92 -15.75
CA GLU A 7 -15.59 8.79 -16.50
C GLU A 7 -16.63 9.42 -15.57
N GLU A 8 -17.12 8.68 -14.59
CA GLU A 8 -18.11 9.14 -13.63
C GLU A 8 -17.52 9.88 -12.41
N GLU A 9 -16.17 9.91 -12.27
CA GLU A 9 -15.56 10.55 -11.10
C GLU A 9 -16.01 12.00 -10.85
N PRO A 10 -16.14 12.88 -11.87
CA PRO A 10 -16.59 14.25 -11.65
C PRO A 10 -18.10 14.38 -11.35
N LEU A 11 -18.88 13.32 -11.52
CA LEU A 11 -20.34 13.38 -11.26
C LEU A 11 -20.63 13.39 -9.76
N PRO A 12 -21.73 14.02 -9.32
CA PRO A 12 -22.30 13.83 -7.99
C PRO A 12 -22.55 12.34 -7.73
N VAL A 13 -22.46 11.93 -6.45
CA VAL A 13 -22.61 10.51 -6.07
C VAL A 13 -23.94 9.95 -6.57
N GLU A 14 -25.01 10.73 -6.50
CA GLU A 14 -26.38 10.33 -6.90
C GLU A 14 -26.50 10.03 -8.39
N GLN A 15 -25.61 10.59 -9.22
CA GLN A 15 -25.61 10.40 -10.67
C GLN A 15 -24.64 9.30 -11.13
N LYS A 16 -23.85 8.74 -10.22
CA LYS A 16 -22.92 7.66 -10.53
C LYS A 16 -23.67 6.34 -10.69
N THR A 17 -23.41 5.62 -11.78
CA THR A 17 -23.92 4.25 -11.95
C THR A 17 -23.17 3.25 -11.08
N ILE A 18 -21.91 3.56 -10.74
CA ILE A 18 -21.08 2.77 -9.83
C ILE A 18 -20.87 3.57 -8.55
N GLN A 19 -21.49 3.14 -7.47
CA GLN A 19 -21.42 3.82 -6.19
C GLN A 19 -20.08 3.53 -5.46
N PRO A 20 -19.46 4.55 -4.84
CA PRO A 20 -18.30 4.30 -3.97
C PRO A 20 -18.71 3.52 -2.73
N ASP A 21 -17.85 2.58 -2.31
CA ASP A 21 -18.03 1.81 -1.08
C ASP A 21 -17.43 2.60 0.10
N LYS A 22 -18.30 3.15 0.95
CA LYS A 22 -17.93 3.94 2.13
C LYS A 22 -17.31 3.09 3.26
N ASN A 23 -17.51 1.79 3.23
CA ASN A 23 -17.08 0.86 4.28
C ASN A 23 -15.69 0.26 4.02
N PHE A 24 -15.13 0.51 2.85
CA PHE A 24 -13.81 0.00 2.51
C PHE A 24 -12.72 0.99 2.91
N GLY A 25 -11.87 0.55 3.86
CA GLY A 25 -10.88 1.35 4.55
C GLY A 25 -9.60 1.67 3.78
N GLY A 26 -8.71 2.28 4.48
CA GLY A 26 -7.41 2.78 4.03
C GLY A 26 -7.47 4.28 3.76
N VAL A 27 -6.37 4.95 4.10
CA VAL A 27 -6.28 6.42 4.09
C VAL A 27 -6.06 6.95 2.68
N ALA A 28 -5.24 6.24 1.90
CA ALA A 28 -4.80 6.68 0.57
C ALA A 28 -5.87 6.42 -0.50
N GLY A 29 -5.90 7.27 -1.54
CA GLY A 29 -6.57 6.98 -2.80
C GLY A 29 -8.04 7.40 -2.90
N GLY A 30 -8.51 8.32 -2.09
CA GLY A 30 -9.86 8.91 -2.28
C GLY A 30 -10.99 7.87 -2.26
N ALA A 31 -11.97 8.04 -3.16
CA ALA A 31 -13.10 7.13 -3.28
C ALA A 31 -12.67 5.71 -3.69
N LYS A 32 -13.27 4.71 -3.08
CA LYS A 32 -13.02 3.29 -3.34
C LYS A 32 -14.28 2.63 -3.84
N TYR A 33 -14.11 1.65 -4.70
CA TYR A 33 -15.20 0.94 -5.35
C TYR A 33 -14.95 -0.55 -5.29
N ARG A 34 -16.01 -1.32 -5.17
CA ARG A 34 -15.93 -2.77 -5.16
C ARG A 34 -16.79 -3.37 -6.26
N HIS A 35 -16.25 -4.36 -6.95
CA HIS A 35 -17.00 -5.16 -7.91
C HIS A 35 -16.56 -6.62 -7.85
N GLY A 36 -17.47 -7.50 -7.49
CA GLY A 36 -17.15 -8.89 -7.24
C GLY A 36 -16.05 -9.03 -6.17
N LYS A 37 -14.97 -9.69 -6.53
CA LYS A 37 -13.79 -9.90 -5.67
C LYS A 37 -12.66 -8.88 -5.94
N MET A 38 -12.97 -7.73 -6.54
CA MET A 38 -12.00 -6.70 -6.87
C MET A 38 -12.30 -5.39 -6.14
N LEU A 39 -11.26 -4.78 -5.63
CA LEU A 39 -11.24 -3.41 -5.11
C LEU A 39 -10.64 -2.48 -6.17
N PHE A 40 -11.26 -1.34 -6.37
CA PHE A 40 -10.77 -0.27 -7.22
C PHE A 40 -10.56 0.98 -6.36
N LYS A 41 -9.39 1.59 -6.47
CA LYS A 41 -9.05 2.79 -5.73
C LYS A 41 -8.33 3.78 -6.64
N PHE A 42 -8.70 5.06 -6.60
CA PHE A 42 -7.96 6.08 -7.32
C PHE A 42 -6.56 6.27 -6.74
N ALA A 43 -5.59 6.45 -7.62
CA ALA A 43 -4.26 6.92 -7.25
C ALA A 43 -4.26 8.45 -7.20
N GLN A 44 -4.94 9.00 -6.20
CA GLN A 44 -5.11 10.44 -5.96
C GLN A 44 -4.56 10.81 -4.60
N ASP A 45 -4.03 12.02 -4.50
CA ASP A 45 -3.63 12.59 -3.23
C ASP A 45 -4.85 13.15 -2.49
N VAL A 46 -4.96 12.83 -1.23
CA VAL A 46 -6.09 13.24 -0.38
C VAL A 46 -5.59 14.04 0.81
N GLU A 47 -6.34 15.08 1.13
CA GLU A 47 -6.09 15.88 2.32
C GLU A 47 -6.55 15.12 3.57
N ARG A 48 -5.72 15.20 4.60
CA ARG A 48 -6.03 14.64 5.91
C ARG A 48 -5.38 15.47 7.01
N HIS A 49 -6.18 15.95 7.94
CA HIS A 49 -5.70 16.77 9.07
C HIS A 49 -4.88 18.00 8.64
N GLY A 50 -5.31 18.66 7.57
CA GLY A 50 -4.69 19.89 7.07
C GLY A 50 -3.45 19.70 6.20
N PHE A 51 -3.14 18.47 5.76
CA PHE A 51 -2.07 18.22 4.80
C PHE A 51 -2.43 17.08 3.82
N TYR A 52 -1.80 17.09 2.66
CA TYR A 52 -1.90 16.03 1.65
C TYR A 52 -0.90 14.92 1.91
N LEU A 53 -1.33 13.67 1.75
CA LEU A 53 -0.52 12.48 2.06
C LEU A 53 0.76 12.37 1.22
N TYR A 54 0.70 12.79 -0.04
CA TYR A 54 1.81 12.71 -0.98
C TYR A 54 2.45 14.06 -1.26
N GLY A 55 1.70 15.14 -1.23
CA GLY A 55 2.12 16.49 -1.59
C GLY A 55 2.48 17.39 -0.40
N GLY A 56 2.09 17.03 0.82
CA GLY A 56 2.31 17.87 2.01
C GLY A 56 1.37 19.08 2.03
N ASP A 57 1.89 20.28 1.80
CA ASP A 57 1.09 21.53 1.85
C ASP A 57 0.20 21.72 0.62
N ARG A 58 0.41 20.96 -0.44
CA ARG A 58 -0.36 21.03 -1.68
C ARG A 58 -0.60 19.65 -2.26
N ARG A 59 -1.72 19.50 -2.97
CA ARG A 59 -2.08 18.27 -3.67
C ARG A 59 -1.03 17.86 -4.70
N ASP A 60 -0.62 16.59 -4.69
CA ASP A 60 0.29 15.98 -5.68
C ASP A 60 -0.21 14.61 -6.14
N ASP A 61 -1.19 14.60 -7.03
CA ASP A 61 -1.72 13.37 -7.63
C ASP A 61 -0.66 12.59 -8.42
N ARG A 62 0.36 13.28 -8.94
CA ARG A 62 1.46 12.63 -9.68
C ARG A 62 2.26 11.71 -8.77
N SER A 63 2.52 12.15 -7.55
CA SER A 63 3.20 11.31 -6.54
C SER A 63 2.34 10.14 -6.09
N ALA A 64 1.03 10.34 -5.92
CA ALA A 64 0.09 9.25 -5.65
C ALA A 64 0.07 8.21 -6.78
N MET A 65 0.07 8.66 -8.05
CA MET A 65 0.15 7.78 -9.23
C MET A 65 1.46 7.01 -9.31
N LYS A 66 2.58 7.62 -8.91
CA LYS A 66 3.88 6.95 -8.81
C LYS A 66 3.87 5.88 -7.72
N SER A 67 3.35 6.19 -6.55
CA SER A 67 3.21 5.23 -5.44
C SER A 67 2.42 3.98 -5.86
N ALA A 68 1.32 4.15 -6.59
CA ALA A 68 0.55 3.03 -7.14
C ALA A 68 1.36 2.18 -8.12
N SER A 69 2.23 2.81 -8.92
CA SER A 69 3.14 2.08 -9.82
C SER A 69 4.25 1.33 -9.07
N HIS A 70 4.76 1.91 -7.98
CA HIS A 70 5.73 1.26 -7.12
C HIS A 70 5.13 0.03 -6.45
N GLU A 71 3.89 0.12 -5.95
CA GLU A 71 3.17 -1.01 -5.36
C GLU A 71 3.04 -2.18 -6.35
N LEU A 72 2.67 -1.91 -7.61
CA LEU A 72 2.60 -2.93 -8.64
C LEU A 72 3.96 -3.57 -8.94
N LYS A 73 5.02 -2.76 -9.09
CA LYS A 73 6.38 -3.26 -9.35
C LYS A 73 6.91 -4.09 -8.19
N SER A 74 6.67 -3.65 -6.96
CA SER A 74 7.08 -4.35 -5.74
C SER A 74 6.35 -5.68 -5.59
N THR A 75 5.05 -5.69 -5.85
CA THR A 75 4.24 -6.92 -5.84
C THR A 75 4.75 -7.90 -6.90
N GLN A 76 5.10 -7.43 -8.10
CA GLN A 76 5.70 -8.28 -9.13
C GLN A 76 7.04 -8.87 -8.69
N ALA A 77 7.93 -8.06 -8.12
CA ALA A 77 9.21 -8.55 -7.61
C ALA A 77 9.06 -9.60 -6.51
N LEU A 78 8.06 -9.44 -5.65
CA LEU A 78 7.72 -10.42 -4.61
C LEU A 78 7.20 -11.73 -5.22
N ILE A 79 6.40 -11.67 -6.28
CA ILE A 79 5.92 -12.86 -7.02
C ILE A 79 7.10 -13.56 -7.70
N ASP A 80 7.97 -12.80 -8.35
CA ASP A 80 9.15 -13.34 -9.04
C ASP A 80 10.15 -13.99 -8.08
N ALA A 81 10.16 -13.60 -6.82
CA ALA A 81 10.95 -14.21 -5.75
C ALA A 81 10.49 -15.62 -5.37
N GLN A 82 9.32 -16.07 -5.83
CA GLN A 82 8.77 -17.42 -5.60
C GLN A 82 8.74 -17.86 -4.13
N LEU A 83 8.44 -16.92 -3.25
CA LEU A 83 8.35 -17.19 -1.82
C LEU A 83 7.05 -17.94 -1.47
N THR A 84 7.03 -18.62 -0.32
CA THR A 84 5.84 -19.29 0.23
C THR A 84 4.85 -18.29 0.84
N LEU A 85 4.57 -17.22 0.10
CA LEU A 85 3.66 -16.14 0.45
C LEU A 85 2.63 -15.93 -0.66
N ASN A 86 1.47 -15.44 -0.29
CA ASN A 86 0.44 -15.06 -1.25
C ASN A 86 0.36 -13.55 -1.39
N TYR A 87 0.01 -13.09 -2.57
CA TYR A 87 -0.07 -11.68 -2.93
C TYR A 87 -1.40 -11.36 -3.58
N PRO A 88 -1.90 -10.13 -3.49
CA PRO A 88 -3.06 -9.73 -4.27
C PRO A 88 -2.73 -9.75 -5.77
N LEU A 89 -3.66 -10.19 -6.58
CA LEU A 89 -3.63 -9.86 -8.01
C LEU A 89 -3.85 -8.36 -8.13
N MET A 90 -2.95 -7.68 -8.84
CA MET A 90 -2.98 -6.24 -8.96
C MET A 90 -2.82 -5.80 -10.41
N ALA A 91 -3.56 -4.76 -10.78
CA ALA A 91 -3.40 -4.06 -12.04
C ALA A 91 -3.50 -2.56 -11.83
N VAL A 92 -2.83 -1.80 -12.69
CA VAL A 92 -2.92 -0.34 -12.72
C VAL A 92 -3.49 0.07 -14.07
N PHE A 93 -4.58 0.84 -14.03
CA PHE A 93 -5.27 1.34 -15.21
C PHE A 93 -5.21 2.87 -15.25
N THR A 94 -4.74 3.44 -16.37
CA THR A 94 -4.67 4.88 -16.57
C THR A 94 -5.54 5.29 -17.75
N TYR A 95 -6.44 6.23 -17.52
CA TYR A 95 -7.37 6.73 -18.53
C TYR A 95 -7.72 8.20 -18.24
N LEU A 96 -7.85 9.04 -19.25
CA LEU A 96 -8.13 10.48 -19.12
C LEU A 96 -7.25 11.19 -18.08
N GLY A 97 -5.96 10.85 -18.02
CA GLY A 97 -5.02 11.44 -17.06
C GLY A 97 -5.19 10.98 -15.60
N LYS A 98 -6.16 10.13 -15.31
CA LYS A 98 -6.41 9.56 -13.97
C LYS A 98 -5.96 8.11 -13.91
N ARG A 99 -5.55 7.68 -12.74
CA ARG A 99 -5.08 6.32 -12.49
C ARG A 99 -5.91 5.64 -11.42
N VAL A 100 -6.28 4.39 -11.68
CA VAL A 100 -6.99 3.49 -10.75
C VAL A 100 -6.18 2.23 -10.55
N THR A 101 -5.97 1.82 -9.32
CA THR A 101 -5.47 0.50 -8.96
C THR A 101 -6.64 -0.46 -8.83
N CYS A 102 -6.49 -1.65 -9.40
CA CYS A 102 -7.43 -2.76 -9.30
C CYS A 102 -6.74 -3.87 -8.52
N VAL A 103 -7.26 -4.25 -7.38
CA VAL A 103 -6.61 -5.20 -6.45
C VAL A 103 -7.61 -6.29 -6.07
N SER A 104 -7.20 -7.55 -6.10
CA SER A 104 -8.07 -8.63 -5.63
C SER A 104 -8.30 -8.55 -4.12
N LEU A 105 -9.54 -8.78 -3.70
CA LEU A 105 -9.88 -8.90 -2.28
C LEU A 105 -9.30 -10.21 -1.74
N LEU A 106 -8.60 -10.10 -0.62
CA LEU A 106 -7.99 -11.20 0.09
C LEU A 106 -8.81 -11.60 1.32
N PRO A 107 -8.67 -12.81 1.84
CA PRO A 107 -9.35 -13.27 3.06
C PRO A 107 -8.72 -12.71 4.33
N VAL A 108 -8.33 -11.43 4.30
CA VAL A 108 -7.70 -10.70 5.42
C VAL A 108 -8.66 -9.67 5.99
N LYS A 109 -8.47 -9.31 7.26
CA LYS A 109 -9.34 -8.36 7.96
C LYS A 109 -8.53 -7.49 8.91
N GLY A 110 -7.91 -6.44 8.37
CA GLY A 110 -7.17 -5.42 9.11
C GLY A 110 -6.36 -6.00 10.26
N LYS A 111 -6.51 -5.45 11.47
CA LYS A 111 -5.76 -5.88 12.66
C LYS A 111 -5.98 -7.33 13.09
N GLU A 112 -7.15 -7.89 12.82
CA GLU A 112 -7.49 -9.26 13.27
C GLU A 112 -6.56 -10.28 12.65
N THR A 113 -6.16 -10.05 11.42
CA THR A 113 -5.29 -10.96 10.65
C THR A 113 -3.85 -10.47 10.54
N LEU A 114 -3.55 -9.24 11.00
CA LEU A 114 -2.19 -8.67 10.94
C LEU A 114 -1.22 -9.50 11.78
N VAL A 115 -0.12 -9.92 11.18
CA VAL A 115 0.98 -10.69 11.78
C VAL A 115 2.24 -9.86 11.93
N GLN A 116 2.57 -9.07 10.89
CA GLN A 116 3.66 -8.10 10.92
C GLN A 116 3.19 -6.80 10.24
N GLY A 117 3.64 -5.66 10.73
CA GLY A 117 3.37 -4.35 10.15
C GLY A 117 2.88 -3.34 11.17
N LYS A 118 2.43 -2.18 10.69
CA LYS A 118 1.97 -1.09 11.53
C LYS A 118 0.51 -1.30 11.98
N ASP A 119 0.28 -1.35 13.29
CA ASP A 119 -1.05 -1.23 13.87
C ASP A 119 -1.40 0.26 14.04
N ASP A 120 -2.12 0.83 13.10
CA ASP A 120 -2.50 2.25 13.08
C ASP A 120 -3.32 2.69 14.30
N VAL A 121 -3.98 1.77 15.00
CA VAL A 121 -4.78 2.10 16.19
C VAL A 121 -3.92 2.24 17.43
N LYS A 122 -2.88 1.43 17.54
CA LYS A 122 -1.97 1.46 18.70
C LYS A 122 -0.70 2.27 18.42
N ASP A 123 -0.51 2.72 17.18
CA ASP A 123 0.75 3.31 16.66
C ASP A 123 1.99 2.46 17.03
N LYS A 124 1.81 1.15 17.00
CA LYS A 124 2.85 0.16 17.32
C LYS A 124 3.18 -0.67 16.09
N ILE A 125 4.42 -1.13 16.05
CA ILE A 125 4.84 -2.14 15.09
C ILE A 125 4.55 -3.52 15.69
N LYS A 126 3.90 -4.37 14.92
CA LYS A 126 3.70 -5.78 15.25
C LYS A 126 4.80 -6.58 14.58
N CYS A 127 5.56 -7.32 15.37
CA CYS A 127 6.59 -8.23 14.88
C CYS A 127 6.01 -9.61 14.58
N PRO A 128 6.54 -10.34 13.60
CA PRO A 128 6.07 -11.68 13.29
C PRO A 128 6.42 -12.63 14.45
N PRO A 129 5.58 -13.63 14.73
CA PRO A 129 5.93 -14.67 15.68
C PRO A 129 7.12 -15.51 15.19
N PRO A 130 7.88 -16.16 16.10
CA PRO A 130 9.13 -16.87 15.78
C PRO A 130 9.03 -17.90 14.66
N HIS A 131 7.89 -18.56 14.51
CA HIS A 131 7.68 -19.55 13.44
C HIS A 131 7.44 -18.94 12.05
N ILE A 132 7.10 -17.65 11.98
CA ILE A 132 6.88 -16.91 10.72
C ILE A 132 8.10 -16.05 10.36
N GLU A 133 8.90 -15.64 11.34
CA GLU A 133 10.07 -14.79 11.11
C GLU A 133 11.01 -15.32 10.01
N PRO A 134 11.31 -16.62 9.89
CA PRO A 134 12.16 -17.15 8.82
C PRO A 134 11.65 -16.87 7.41
N VAL A 135 10.32 -16.82 7.21
CA VAL A 135 9.73 -16.48 5.91
C VAL A 135 10.04 -15.04 5.53
N MET A 136 9.90 -14.12 6.48
CA MET A 136 10.23 -12.70 6.27
C MET A 136 11.73 -12.47 6.11
N GLN A 137 12.55 -13.25 6.81
CA GLN A 137 14.01 -13.24 6.65
C GLN A 137 14.41 -13.68 5.24
N THR A 138 13.81 -14.76 4.74
CA THR A 138 14.07 -15.26 3.38
C THR A 138 13.68 -14.22 2.33
N MET A 139 12.50 -13.58 2.48
CA MET A 139 12.06 -12.49 1.63
C MET A 139 13.08 -11.33 1.64
N ALA A 140 13.49 -10.90 2.82
CA ALA A 140 14.43 -9.80 2.96
C ALA A 140 15.81 -10.12 2.34
N ALA A 141 16.31 -11.32 2.54
CA ALA A 141 17.57 -11.77 1.94
C ALA A 141 17.48 -11.78 0.41
N HIS A 142 16.38 -12.29 -0.16
CA HIS A 142 16.17 -12.34 -1.60
C HIS A 142 16.09 -10.94 -2.24
N LEU A 143 15.45 -9.99 -1.57
CA LEU A 143 15.27 -8.63 -2.05
C LEU A 143 16.33 -7.64 -1.52
N CYS A 144 17.37 -8.12 -0.85
CA CYS A 144 18.44 -7.30 -0.25
C CYS A 144 17.90 -6.23 0.72
N LEU A 145 16.92 -6.58 1.54
CA LEU A 145 16.31 -5.68 2.51
C LEU A 145 16.95 -5.86 3.89
N ALA A 146 17.28 -4.75 4.56
CA ALA A 146 17.68 -4.77 5.96
C ALA A 146 16.46 -4.76 6.89
N LYS A 147 16.69 -5.08 8.17
CA LYS A 147 15.68 -4.88 9.23
C LYS A 147 15.47 -3.39 9.48
N SER A 148 14.21 -2.98 9.55
CA SER A 148 13.80 -1.66 10.02
C SER A 148 13.58 -1.70 11.53
N ARG A 149 14.04 -0.64 12.24
CA ARG A 149 13.96 -0.53 13.71
C ARG A 149 13.13 0.66 14.12
N LYS A 150 12.17 0.46 15.03
CA LYS A 150 11.38 1.54 15.65
C LYS A 150 10.98 1.14 17.07
N ALA A 151 11.31 1.98 18.06
CA ALA A 151 10.93 1.81 19.46
C ALA A 151 11.31 0.43 20.06
N GLY A 152 12.47 -0.13 19.64
CA GLY A 152 12.95 -1.44 20.10
C GLY A 152 12.42 -2.64 19.32
N GLU A 153 11.45 -2.44 18.44
CA GLU A 153 10.90 -3.48 17.56
C GLU A 153 11.66 -3.53 16.23
N GLU A 154 11.85 -4.73 15.71
CA GLU A 154 12.52 -4.98 14.43
C GLU A 154 11.62 -5.78 13.49
N VAL A 155 11.52 -5.32 12.25
CA VAL A 155 10.79 -6.02 11.18
C VAL A 155 11.62 -6.07 9.91
N TYR A 156 11.40 -7.08 9.08
CA TYR A 156 11.99 -7.15 7.76
C TYR A 156 11.19 -6.30 6.76
N GLY A 157 11.89 -5.39 6.07
CA GLY A 157 11.27 -4.46 5.12
C GLY A 157 10.74 -3.18 5.77
N PRO A 158 9.99 -2.35 5.02
CA PRO A 158 9.42 -1.10 5.53
C PRO A 158 8.30 -1.37 6.55
N PHE A 159 8.08 -0.42 7.48
CA PHE A 159 7.10 -0.59 8.56
C PHE A 159 5.65 -0.70 8.11
N ASP A 160 5.32 -0.22 6.93
CA ASP A 160 3.99 -0.30 6.34
C ASP A 160 3.79 -1.54 5.46
N LEU A 161 4.81 -2.35 5.28
CA LEU A 161 4.64 -3.67 4.67
C LEU A 161 3.87 -4.57 5.64
N GLU A 162 2.69 -5.01 5.23
CA GLU A 162 1.82 -5.79 6.11
C GLU A 162 1.82 -7.27 5.72
N LEU A 163 2.12 -8.13 6.70
CA LEU A 163 1.91 -9.57 6.61
C LEU A 163 0.66 -9.95 7.39
N HIS A 164 -0.23 -10.68 6.76
CA HIS A 164 -1.45 -11.18 7.36
C HIS A 164 -1.51 -12.70 7.34
N SER A 165 -2.07 -13.30 8.39
CA SER A 165 -2.55 -14.67 8.37
C SER A 165 -4.03 -14.64 7.99
N GLY A 166 -4.35 -15.09 6.79
CA GLY A 166 -5.72 -15.10 6.27
C GLY A 166 -6.62 -16.05 7.04
N LYS A 167 -7.95 -15.89 6.88
CA LYS A 167 -8.96 -16.77 7.49
C LYS A 167 -8.89 -18.21 6.96
N ASP A 168 -8.20 -18.42 5.85
CA ASP A 168 -7.90 -19.70 5.22
C ASP A 168 -6.58 -20.32 5.71
N GLY A 169 -5.89 -19.66 6.64
CA GLY A 169 -4.62 -20.12 7.20
C GLY A 169 -3.40 -19.82 6.34
N LEU A 170 -3.56 -19.13 5.19
CA LEU A 170 -2.46 -18.77 4.32
C LEU A 170 -1.87 -17.40 4.72
N LEU A 171 -0.60 -17.19 4.39
CA LEU A 171 0.08 -15.91 4.61
C LEU A 171 -0.03 -15.02 3.39
N TYR A 172 -0.43 -13.77 3.61
CA TYR A 172 -0.64 -12.73 2.61
C TYR A 172 0.21 -11.51 2.89
N LEU A 173 0.98 -11.06 1.90
CA LEU A 173 1.79 -9.85 2.00
C LEU A 173 1.14 -8.74 1.15
N ILE A 174 0.90 -7.59 1.77
CA ILE A 174 0.25 -6.42 1.16
C ILE A 174 0.98 -5.13 1.49
N ASP A 175 0.55 -4.02 0.90
CA ASP A 175 1.10 -2.67 1.09
C ASP A 175 2.59 -2.54 0.74
N ALA A 176 2.98 -3.12 -0.39
CA ALA A 176 4.36 -3.14 -0.85
C ALA A 176 4.83 -1.84 -1.56
N ALA A 177 4.05 -0.75 -1.49
CA ALA A 177 4.34 0.50 -2.23
C ALA A 177 5.71 1.12 -1.91
N ARG A 178 6.23 0.89 -0.70
CA ARG A 178 7.52 1.41 -0.21
C ARG A 178 8.63 0.34 -0.11
N LEU A 179 8.42 -0.80 -0.72
CA LEU A 179 9.42 -1.88 -0.70
C LEU A 179 10.74 -1.44 -1.34
N PHE A 180 10.67 -0.73 -2.46
CA PHE A 180 11.82 -0.13 -3.13
C PHE A 180 12.02 1.32 -2.73
N PRO A 181 13.26 1.86 -2.84
CA PRO A 181 13.55 3.24 -2.50
C PRO A 181 12.73 4.22 -3.35
N PRO A 182 12.26 5.34 -2.76
CA PRO A 182 11.64 6.41 -3.51
C PRO A 182 12.64 7.09 -4.45
N GLU A 183 12.13 7.71 -5.50
CA GLU A 183 12.96 8.54 -6.38
C GLU A 183 13.47 9.78 -5.63
N TYR A 184 14.78 10.03 -5.73
CA TYR A 184 15.38 11.26 -5.23
C TYR A 184 14.96 12.45 -6.09
N ARG A 185 14.44 13.51 -5.48
CA ARG A 185 13.97 14.72 -6.17
C ARG A 185 14.87 15.96 -5.99
N GLY A 186 16.04 15.81 -5.40
CA GLY A 186 17.02 16.90 -5.28
C GLY A 186 16.71 18.01 -4.28
N GLN A 187 15.54 18.01 -3.64
CA GLN A 187 15.15 18.99 -2.63
C GLN A 187 14.76 18.29 -1.32
N ALA A 188 15.28 18.77 -0.21
CA ALA A 188 14.81 18.40 1.12
C ALA A 188 13.36 18.91 1.25
N MET A 189 12.39 18.04 1.08
CA MET A 189 10.99 18.40 1.26
C MET A 189 10.63 18.20 2.73
N GLY A 190 10.07 19.24 3.36
CA GLY A 190 9.64 19.23 4.75
C GLY A 190 8.64 18.12 5.04
N GLY A 191 9.02 17.25 5.81
CA GLY A 191 8.60 16.28 6.79
C GLY A 191 7.36 15.54 6.59
N ARG A 192 6.50 15.09 5.96
CA ARG A 192 5.38 14.15 6.16
C ARG A 192 4.85 13.46 4.89
N GLN A 193 5.66 13.39 3.88
CA GLN A 193 5.24 12.86 2.59
C GLN A 193 5.55 11.36 2.52
N TRP A 194 4.54 10.54 2.52
CA TRP A 194 4.67 9.10 2.61
C TRP A 194 5.54 8.48 1.53
N TYR A 195 5.41 8.96 0.30
CA TYR A 195 6.15 8.36 -0.80
C TYR A 195 7.63 8.75 -0.81
N GLN A 196 8.00 9.80 -0.06
CA GLN A 196 9.38 10.28 0.06
C GLN A 196 10.11 9.74 1.29
N LEU A 197 9.42 8.99 2.16
CA LEU A 197 10.05 8.33 3.28
C LEU A 197 11.04 7.30 2.74
N LEU A 198 12.34 7.59 2.93
CA LEU A 198 13.39 6.64 2.67
C LEU A 198 13.22 5.43 3.58
N ARG A 199 13.51 4.26 3.04
CA ARG A 199 13.60 3.07 3.87
C ARG A 199 14.79 3.22 4.82
N PRO A 200 14.68 2.82 6.10
CA PRO A 200 15.77 2.95 7.07
C PRO A 200 17.08 2.30 6.60
N GLU A 201 17.00 1.23 5.83
CA GLU A 201 18.15 0.50 5.28
C GLU A 201 18.95 1.28 4.24
N ILE A 202 18.44 2.42 3.74
CA ILE A 202 19.14 3.30 2.79
C ILE A 202 19.89 4.41 3.51
N ILE A 203 19.55 4.69 4.76
CA ILE A 203 20.10 5.76 5.60
C ILE A 203 21.25 5.22 6.48
N ARG A 204 22.08 4.37 5.95
CA ARG A 204 23.26 3.86 6.66
C ARG A 204 24.51 4.64 6.30
#